data_d4676a0ed30eb7105db409835de7f71b
#
_entry.id   d4676a0ed30eb7105db409835de7f71b
#
_cell.length_a   1.000
_cell.length_b   1.000
_cell.length_c   1.000
_cell.angle_alpha   90.00
_cell.angle_beta   90.00
_cell.angle_gamma   90.00
#
_symmetry.space_group_name_H-M   'P 1'
#
loop_
_entity.id
_entity.type
_entity.pdbx_description
1 polymer ?
#
loop_
_entity_poly.entity_id
_entity_poly.type
_entity_poly.pdbx_seq_one_letter_code
_entity_poly.pdbx_strand_id
1 'polypeptide(L)'
;MASALVLGSEQAKLYVADFGEHAVVRITGRANCLSSVPFKRVVNGLIVRGNRNFTLDLSDCQLMDSTFLGVLVGLNRTLAQSEVAGRFSLYRPTESVRVLLDNLGILELFSTIEWLEQAVDVESVESSGMEDKIELIRTSLEAHRILIDANSENEVKFKEVTRFLEEDLAHQEAAG
;
A
#
# COMPACT_ATOMS: atom_id res chain seq x y z
N MET A 1 -24.96 -23.65 -21.50
CA MET A 1 -24.46 -22.28 -21.71
C MET A 1 -23.21 -22.11 -20.85
N ALA A 2 -22.06 -22.16 -21.46
CA ALA A 2 -20.80 -21.97 -20.75
C ALA A 2 -20.66 -20.47 -20.43
N SER A 3 -20.74 -20.13 -19.13
CA SER A 3 -20.40 -18.82 -18.64
C SER A 3 -18.89 -18.69 -18.75
N ALA A 4 -18.42 -17.86 -19.67
CA ALA A 4 -17.02 -17.50 -19.75
C ALA A 4 -16.65 -16.80 -18.44
N LEU A 5 -15.87 -17.49 -17.61
CA LEU A 5 -15.13 -16.88 -16.52
C LEU A 5 -14.13 -15.90 -17.14
N VAL A 6 -14.52 -14.65 -17.23
CA VAL A 6 -13.57 -13.56 -17.47
C VAL A 6 -12.76 -13.41 -16.18
N LEU A 7 -11.66 -14.13 -16.10
CA LEU A 7 -10.60 -13.91 -15.13
C LEU A 7 -9.83 -12.64 -15.52
N GLY A 8 -10.53 -11.52 -15.59
CA GLY A 8 -9.93 -10.19 -15.59
C GLY A 8 -9.51 -9.89 -14.18
N SER A 9 -8.20 -9.94 -13.89
CA SER A 9 -7.67 -9.40 -12.65
C SER A 9 -7.97 -7.89 -12.61
N GLU A 10 -9.01 -7.49 -11.87
CA GLU A 10 -9.31 -6.08 -11.69
C GLU A 10 -8.12 -5.40 -11.02
N GLN A 11 -7.52 -4.44 -11.71
CA GLN A 11 -6.50 -3.57 -11.13
C GLN A 11 -7.09 -2.83 -9.94
N ALA A 12 -6.25 -2.51 -8.96
CA ALA A 12 -6.68 -1.74 -7.81
C ALA A 12 -7.24 -0.38 -8.22
N LYS A 13 -8.33 0.00 -7.58
CA LYS A 13 -8.87 1.36 -7.63
C LYS A 13 -8.77 1.95 -6.23
N LEU A 14 -8.42 3.22 -6.18
CA LEU A 14 -8.31 3.99 -4.95
C LEU A 14 -9.46 4.99 -4.87
N TYR A 15 -10.12 5.04 -3.74
CA TYR A 15 -11.17 6.00 -3.44
C TYR A 15 -10.82 6.71 -2.13
N VAL A 16 -11.03 8.01 -2.06
CA VAL A 16 -10.62 8.83 -0.92
C VAL A 16 -11.79 9.64 -0.40
N ALA A 17 -11.89 9.71 0.92
CA ALA A 17 -12.69 10.70 1.61
C ALA A 17 -11.82 11.40 2.65
N ASP A 18 -11.75 12.72 2.57
CA ASP A 18 -10.93 13.58 3.41
C ASP A 18 -11.83 14.33 4.42
N PHE A 19 -11.59 14.08 5.72
CA PHE A 19 -12.32 14.72 6.83
C PHE A 19 -11.42 15.65 7.65
N GLY A 20 -10.32 16.13 7.08
CA GLY A 20 -9.38 17.01 7.73
C GLY A 20 -8.27 16.26 8.48
N GLU A 21 -8.44 15.96 9.76
CA GLU A 21 -7.43 15.19 10.51
C GLU A 21 -7.46 13.69 10.23
N HIS A 22 -8.57 13.19 9.71
CA HIS A 22 -8.82 11.80 9.37
C HIS A 22 -9.14 11.67 7.88
N ALA A 23 -8.61 10.64 7.24
CA ALA A 23 -8.98 10.27 5.88
C ALA A 23 -9.31 8.79 5.78
N VAL A 24 -10.27 8.46 4.92
CA VAL A 24 -10.55 7.07 4.55
C VAL A 24 -10.05 6.84 3.14
N VAL A 25 -9.25 5.80 2.96
CA VAL A 25 -8.79 5.36 1.64
C VAL A 25 -9.33 3.94 1.42
N ARG A 26 -10.26 3.80 0.49
CA ARG A 26 -10.78 2.50 0.09
C ARG A 26 -9.98 1.96 -1.07
N ILE A 27 -9.57 0.71 -0.97
CA ILE A 27 -8.82 -0.01 -1.99
C ILE A 27 -9.64 -1.21 -2.44
N THR A 28 -9.95 -1.26 -3.74
CA THR A 28 -10.66 -2.40 -4.34
C THR A 28 -9.77 -3.14 -5.33
N GLY A 29 -10.06 -4.41 -5.57
CA GLY A 29 -9.30 -5.22 -6.53
C GLY A 29 -7.94 -5.67 -6.02
N ARG A 30 -6.93 -5.71 -6.90
CA ARG A 30 -5.58 -6.24 -6.60
C ARG A 30 -4.57 -5.11 -6.46
N ALA A 31 -4.18 -4.81 -5.24
CA ALA A 31 -3.17 -3.80 -4.92
C ALA A 31 -1.75 -4.37 -5.15
N ASN A 32 -1.02 -3.78 -6.06
CA ASN A 32 0.31 -4.24 -6.48
C ASN A 32 1.31 -3.07 -6.62
N CYS A 33 2.51 -3.36 -7.11
CA CYS A 33 3.56 -2.36 -7.29
C CYS A 33 3.10 -1.16 -8.14
N LEU A 34 2.26 -1.37 -9.17
CA LEU A 34 1.76 -0.28 -10.01
C LEU A 34 0.81 0.65 -9.26
N SER A 35 -0.01 0.12 -8.36
CA SER A 35 -0.92 0.91 -7.52
C SER A 35 -0.24 1.49 -6.28
N SER A 36 0.94 1.01 -5.89
CA SER A 36 1.66 1.47 -4.71
C SER A 36 2.17 2.89 -4.83
N VAL A 37 2.61 3.31 -6.02
CA VAL A 37 3.11 4.68 -6.27
C VAL A 37 1.98 5.71 -6.18
N PRO A 38 0.85 5.58 -6.91
CA PRO A 38 -0.27 6.49 -6.74
C PRO A 38 -0.85 6.48 -5.31
N PHE A 39 -0.89 5.33 -4.64
CA PHE A 39 -1.28 5.27 -3.24
C PHE A 39 -0.35 6.10 -2.34
N LYS A 40 0.96 5.94 -2.48
CA LYS A 40 1.98 6.72 -1.75
C LYS A 40 1.81 8.23 -1.98
N ARG A 41 1.57 8.65 -3.23
CA ARG A 41 1.34 10.06 -3.58
C ARG A 41 0.08 10.63 -2.93
N VAL A 42 -1.03 9.90 -3.00
CA VAL A 42 -2.31 10.29 -2.40
C VAL A 42 -2.17 10.48 -0.90
N VAL A 43 -1.62 9.49 -0.20
CA VAL A 43 -1.43 9.55 1.25
C VAL A 43 -0.51 10.70 1.65
N ASN A 44 0.63 10.88 0.97
CA ASN A 44 1.53 12.01 1.23
C ASN A 44 0.84 13.36 1.01
N GLY A 45 0.03 13.49 -0.04
CA GLY A 45 -0.77 14.69 -0.28
C GLY A 45 -1.76 14.99 0.85
N LEU A 46 -2.39 13.96 1.40
CA LEU A 46 -3.30 14.09 2.55
C LEU A 46 -2.53 14.46 3.83
N ILE A 47 -1.35 13.87 4.06
CA ILE A 47 -0.48 14.22 5.20
C ILE A 47 -0.09 15.71 5.15
N VAL A 48 0.27 16.21 3.97
CA VAL A 48 0.59 17.65 3.77
C VAL A 48 -0.59 18.54 4.07
N ARG A 49 -1.82 18.09 3.82
CA ARG A 49 -3.06 18.82 4.17
C ARG A 49 -3.41 18.79 5.66
N GLY A 50 -2.73 17.97 6.45
CA GLY A 50 -2.92 17.87 7.89
C GLY A 50 -3.56 16.56 8.36
N ASN A 51 -3.91 15.65 7.45
CA ASN A 51 -4.40 14.34 7.84
C ASN A 51 -3.32 13.57 8.63
N ARG A 52 -3.71 12.95 9.74
CA ARG A 52 -2.81 12.16 10.61
C ARG A 52 -3.33 10.74 10.82
N ASN A 53 -4.63 10.56 10.83
CA ASN A 53 -5.25 9.27 11.01
C ASN A 53 -5.86 8.79 9.70
N PHE A 54 -5.53 7.57 9.33
CA PHE A 54 -6.01 6.96 8.09
C PHE A 54 -6.75 5.67 8.39
N THR A 55 -7.91 5.52 7.79
CA THR A 55 -8.58 4.23 7.72
C THR A 55 -8.45 3.67 6.32
N LEU A 56 -7.83 2.51 6.18
CA LEU A 56 -7.83 1.76 4.93
C LEU A 56 -9.03 0.83 4.91
N ASP A 57 -9.97 1.10 4.04
CA ASP A 57 -11.07 0.17 3.77
C ASP A 57 -10.60 -0.89 2.78
N LEU A 58 -10.41 -2.09 3.29
CA LEU A 58 -9.90 -3.25 2.57
C LEU A 58 -10.99 -4.32 2.34
N SER A 59 -12.24 -3.99 2.59
CA SER A 59 -13.36 -4.93 2.48
C SER A 59 -13.52 -5.55 1.08
N ASP A 60 -13.13 -4.81 0.04
CA ASP A 60 -13.14 -5.25 -1.36
C ASP A 60 -11.74 -5.41 -1.96
N CYS A 61 -10.69 -5.39 -1.13
CA CYS A 61 -9.32 -5.65 -1.57
C CYS A 61 -9.08 -7.16 -1.67
N GLN A 62 -8.94 -7.65 -2.90
CA GLN A 62 -8.81 -9.08 -3.16
C GLN A 62 -7.43 -9.62 -2.77
N LEU A 63 -6.38 -8.83 -3.04
CA LEU A 63 -5.00 -9.21 -2.80
C LEU A 63 -4.13 -7.96 -2.69
N MET A 64 -3.06 -8.06 -1.91
CA MET A 64 -1.93 -7.11 -1.92
C MET A 64 -0.64 -7.83 -2.24
N ASP A 65 0.31 -7.14 -2.88
CA ASP A 65 1.68 -7.65 -3.00
C ASP A 65 2.60 -7.05 -1.93
N SER A 66 3.82 -7.58 -1.85
CA SER A 66 4.82 -7.14 -0.87
C SER A 66 5.27 -5.68 -1.08
N THR A 67 5.30 -5.20 -2.31
CA THR A 67 5.62 -3.79 -2.60
C THR A 67 4.58 -2.86 -1.99
N PHE A 68 3.30 -3.14 -2.21
CA PHE A 68 2.22 -2.34 -1.64
C PHE A 68 2.25 -2.36 -0.10
N LEU A 69 2.45 -3.53 0.49
CA LEU A 69 2.55 -3.67 1.95
C LEU A 69 3.77 -2.95 2.52
N GLY A 70 4.91 -3.01 1.86
CA GLY A 70 6.11 -2.26 2.28
C GLY A 70 5.90 -0.75 2.25
N VAL A 71 5.23 -0.23 1.22
CA VAL A 71 4.84 1.19 1.15
C VAL A 71 3.91 1.54 2.31
N LEU A 72 2.91 0.71 2.59
CA LEU A 72 1.97 0.93 3.69
C LEU A 72 2.68 0.98 5.05
N VAL A 73 3.59 0.03 5.32
CA VAL A 73 4.40 0.01 6.55
C VAL A 73 5.27 1.26 6.65
N GLY A 74 5.90 1.68 5.55
CA GLY A 74 6.73 2.89 5.50
C GLY A 74 5.94 4.15 5.84
N LEU A 75 4.76 4.32 5.26
CA LEU A 75 3.87 5.45 5.55
C LEU A 75 3.38 5.44 7.00
N ASN A 76 3.04 4.27 7.54
CA ASN A 76 2.63 4.13 8.95
C ASN A 76 3.76 4.53 9.91
N ARG A 77 5.00 4.12 9.62
CA ARG A 77 6.18 4.52 10.41
C ARG A 77 6.43 6.02 10.35
N THR A 78 6.34 6.62 9.16
CA THR A 78 6.49 8.07 8.97
C THR A 78 5.47 8.85 9.80
N LEU A 79 4.21 8.41 9.80
CA LEU A 79 3.16 9.02 10.61
C LEU A 79 3.42 8.87 12.11
N ALA A 80 3.84 7.68 12.56
CA ALA A 80 4.12 7.43 13.97
C ALA A 80 5.30 8.25 14.52
N GLN A 81 6.25 8.63 13.65
CA GLN A 81 7.44 9.40 14.00
C GLN A 81 7.29 10.91 13.79
N SER A 82 6.17 11.38 13.25
CA SER A 82 5.91 12.79 13.03
C SER A 82 5.64 13.51 14.36
N GLU A 83 5.82 14.84 14.39
CA GLU A 83 5.59 15.66 15.59
C GLU A 83 4.18 15.47 16.19
N VAL A 84 3.20 15.31 15.32
CA VAL A 84 1.85 14.88 15.70
C VAL A 84 1.69 13.44 15.22
N ALA A 85 1.88 12.50 16.14
CA ALA A 85 1.81 11.07 15.83
C ALA A 85 0.46 10.71 15.21
N GLY A 86 0.53 9.98 14.09
CA GLY A 86 -0.62 9.47 13.38
C GLY A 86 -0.51 7.95 13.16
N ARG A 87 -1.53 7.37 12.56
CA ARG A 87 -1.57 5.92 12.31
C ARG A 87 -2.50 5.52 11.19
N PHE A 88 -2.27 4.32 10.68
CA PHE A 88 -3.23 3.59 9.85
C PHE A 88 -4.02 2.57 10.69
N SER A 89 -5.31 2.52 10.42
CA SER A 89 -6.19 1.45 10.88
C SER A 89 -6.74 0.70 9.67
N LEU A 90 -6.86 -0.62 9.75
CA LEU A 90 -7.36 -1.47 8.67
C LEU A 90 -8.84 -1.81 8.95
N TYR A 91 -9.70 -1.39 8.05
CA TYR A 91 -11.12 -1.74 8.12
C TYR A 91 -11.39 -2.99 7.27
N ARG A 92 -11.85 -4.04 7.94
CA ARG A 92 -12.27 -5.31 7.35
C ARG A 92 -11.30 -5.85 6.28
N PRO A 93 -9.99 -6.03 6.61
CA PRO A 93 -9.09 -6.68 5.67
C PRO A 93 -9.61 -8.08 5.32
N THR A 94 -9.58 -8.41 4.03
CA THR A 94 -9.96 -9.75 3.56
C THR A 94 -9.01 -10.81 4.13
N GLU A 95 -9.44 -12.06 4.16
CA GLU A 95 -8.63 -13.15 4.68
C GLU A 95 -7.28 -13.28 3.96
N SER A 96 -7.26 -13.12 2.64
CA SER A 96 -6.01 -13.14 1.85
C SER A 96 -5.03 -12.04 2.27
N VAL A 97 -5.53 -10.85 2.56
CA VAL A 97 -4.71 -9.73 3.05
C VAL A 97 -4.23 -10.00 4.47
N ARG A 98 -5.08 -10.52 5.36
CA ARG A 98 -4.70 -10.89 6.74
C ARG A 98 -3.59 -11.93 6.76
N VAL A 99 -3.75 -13.01 6.01
CA VAL A 99 -2.75 -14.08 5.92
C VAL A 99 -1.41 -13.53 5.45
N LEU A 100 -1.39 -12.62 4.48
CA LEU A 100 -0.15 -12.03 3.99
C LEU A 100 0.51 -11.12 5.04
N LEU A 101 -0.27 -10.28 5.73
CA LEU A 101 0.22 -9.44 6.84
C LEU A 101 0.83 -10.29 7.96
N ASP A 102 0.18 -11.38 8.32
CA ASP A 102 0.65 -12.32 9.35
C ASP A 102 1.92 -13.04 8.92
N ASN A 103 1.96 -13.58 7.71
CA ASN A 103 3.13 -14.24 7.14
C ASN A 103 4.38 -13.35 7.04
N LEU A 104 4.19 -12.04 6.91
CA LEU A 104 5.28 -11.06 6.92
C LEU A 104 5.59 -10.53 8.32
N GLY A 105 4.83 -10.95 9.35
CA GLY A 105 5.00 -10.51 10.74
C GLY A 105 4.74 -9.02 10.94
N ILE A 106 3.83 -8.44 10.17
CA ILE A 106 3.51 -7.00 10.20
C ILE A 106 2.06 -6.70 10.59
N LEU A 107 1.24 -7.73 10.84
CA LEU A 107 -0.17 -7.54 11.20
C LEU A 107 -0.33 -6.68 12.46
N GLU A 108 0.53 -6.89 13.47
CA GLU A 108 0.49 -6.16 14.75
C GLU A 108 0.88 -4.68 14.65
N LEU A 109 1.44 -4.25 13.52
CA LEU A 109 1.75 -2.83 13.27
C LEU A 109 0.49 -1.99 13.02
N PHE A 110 -0.66 -2.64 12.80
CA PHE A 110 -1.91 -1.98 12.46
C PHE A 110 -3.02 -2.37 13.42
N SER A 111 -3.87 -1.41 13.76
CA SER A 111 -5.13 -1.67 14.41
C SER A 111 -6.16 -2.14 13.38
N THR A 112 -6.90 -3.21 13.67
CA THR A 112 -8.05 -3.62 12.86
C THR A 112 -9.32 -3.09 13.46
N ILE A 113 -10.21 -2.55 12.62
CA ILE A 113 -11.50 -2.02 13.03
C ILE A 113 -12.64 -2.66 12.24
N GLU A 114 -13.76 -2.86 12.90
CA GLU A 114 -14.96 -3.47 12.31
C GLU A 114 -16.06 -2.44 11.98
N TRP A 115 -15.87 -1.19 12.41
CA TRP A 115 -16.85 -0.12 12.28
C TRP A 115 -16.25 1.09 11.58
N LEU A 116 -16.98 1.63 10.61
CA LEU A 116 -16.76 2.98 10.08
C LEU A 116 -17.86 3.87 10.64
N GLU A 117 -17.46 4.97 11.27
CA GLU A 117 -18.40 5.89 11.91
C GLU A 117 -19.28 6.65 10.90
N GLN A 118 -18.90 6.64 9.62
CA GLN A 118 -19.62 7.35 8.56
C GLN A 118 -19.71 6.49 7.29
N ALA A 119 -20.88 6.48 6.68
CA ALA A 119 -21.02 6.05 5.30
C ALA A 119 -20.24 7.05 4.42
N VAL A 120 -19.22 6.56 3.75
CA VAL A 120 -18.25 7.40 3.07
C VAL A 120 -18.64 7.52 1.61
N ASP A 121 -19.06 8.72 1.18
CA ASP A 121 -19.03 9.09 -0.21
C ASP A 121 -17.56 9.30 -0.60
N VAL A 122 -17.02 8.34 -1.33
CA VAL A 122 -15.62 8.35 -1.74
C VAL A 122 -15.49 8.83 -3.18
N GLU A 123 -14.58 9.76 -3.41
CA GLU A 123 -14.18 10.14 -4.75
C GLU A 123 -13.13 9.17 -5.28
N SER A 124 -13.32 8.70 -6.52
CA SER A 124 -12.32 7.88 -7.19
C SER A 124 -11.08 8.72 -7.51
N VAL A 125 -9.92 8.22 -7.11
CA VAL A 125 -8.65 8.78 -7.57
C VAL A 125 -8.22 8.00 -8.79
N GLU A 126 -8.31 8.63 -9.96
CA GLU A 126 -7.74 8.05 -11.17
C GLU A 126 -6.22 8.13 -11.08
N SER A 127 -5.56 6.99 -11.18
CA SER A 127 -4.12 6.94 -11.41
C SER A 127 -3.87 7.36 -12.87
N SER A 128 -3.72 8.66 -13.09
CA SER A 128 -3.40 9.18 -14.41
C SER A 128 -1.90 9.06 -14.68
N GLY A 129 -1.52 8.16 -15.53
CA GLY A 129 -0.20 8.17 -16.13
C GLY A 129 0.51 6.81 -16.10
N MET A 130 1.38 6.60 -17.09
CA MET A 130 2.41 5.57 -17.02
C MET A 130 3.38 5.99 -15.90
N GLU A 131 3.44 5.17 -14.85
CA GLU A 131 4.42 5.38 -13.78
C GLU A 131 5.83 5.30 -14.36
N ASP A 132 6.71 6.20 -13.91
CA ASP A 132 8.10 6.15 -14.29
C ASP A 132 8.73 4.83 -13.81
N LYS A 133 9.36 4.10 -14.72
CA LYS A 133 9.98 2.81 -14.43
C LYS A 133 10.99 2.92 -13.29
N ILE A 134 11.78 3.97 -13.25
CA ILE A 134 12.77 4.20 -12.19
C ILE A 134 12.07 4.41 -10.85
N GLU A 135 10.97 5.17 -10.82
CA GLU A 135 10.18 5.38 -9.60
C GLU A 135 9.56 4.07 -9.09
N LEU A 136 9.05 3.21 -9.98
CA LEU A 136 8.53 1.89 -9.61
C LEU A 136 9.61 1.00 -9.01
N ILE A 137 10.78 0.91 -9.62
CA ILE A 137 11.91 0.11 -9.13
C ILE A 137 12.36 0.62 -7.76
N ARG A 138 12.54 1.94 -7.64
CA ARG A 138 12.97 2.59 -6.39
C ARG A 138 11.95 2.38 -5.27
N THR A 139 10.67 2.55 -5.55
CA THR A 139 9.59 2.31 -4.60
C THR A 139 9.53 0.85 -4.16
N SER A 140 9.68 -0.09 -5.10
CA SER A 140 9.69 -1.52 -4.79
C SER A 140 10.89 -1.93 -3.94
N LEU A 141 12.08 -1.41 -4.25
CA LEU A 141 13.28 -1.67 -3.47
C LEU A 141 13.15 -1.13 -2.03
N GLU A 142 12.71 0.10 -1.88
CA GLU A 142 12.46 0.72 -0.56
C GLU A 142 11.44 -0.09 0.24
N ALA A 143 10.33 -0.50 -0.39
CA ALA A 143 9.29 -1.27 0.23
C ALA A 143 9.79 -2.61 0.80
N HIS A 144 10.60 -3.35 0.04
CA HIS A 144 11.15 -4.62 0.50
C HIS A 144 12.16 -4.43 1.63
N ARG A 145 13.00 -3.38 1.58
CA ARG A 145 13.90 -3.03 2.69
C ARG A 145 13.13 -2.69 3.96
N ILE A 146 12.04 -1.95 3.85
CA ILE A 146 11.15 -1.64 4.99
C ILE A 146 10.57 -2.92 5.60
N LEU A 147 10.14 -3.88 4.78
CA LEU A 147 9.62 -5.17 5.28
C LEU A 147 10.68 -6.01 5.97
N ILE A 148 11.93 -5.98 5.49
CA ILE A 148 13.06 -6.65 6.16
C ILE A 148 13.34 -5.99 7.50
N ASP A 149 13.36 -4.67 7.56
CA ASP A 149 13.55 -3.91 8.81
C ASP A 149 12.42 -4.13 9.82
N ALA A 150 11.19 -4.32 9.32
CA ALA A 150 10.02 -4.56 10.17
C ALA A 150 10.07 -5.95 10.83
N ASN A 151 10.57 -6.94 10.11
CA ASN A 151 10.76 -8.30 10.60
C ASN A 151 11.94 -8.94 9.88
N SER A 152 13.02 -9.23 10.61
CA SER A 152 14.26 -9.81 10.07
C SER A 152 14.08 -11.16 9.37
N GLU A 153 13.05 -11.93 9.69
CA GLU A 153 12.72 -13.17 8.99
C GLU A 153 12.36 -12.94 7.51
N ASN A 154 11.97 -11.71 7.15
CA ASN A 154 11.69 -11.33 5.78
C ASN A 154 12.97 -11.20 4.91
N GLU A 155 14.16 -11.12 5.53
CA GLU A 155 15.41 -11.05 4.77
C GLU A 155 15.57 -12.26 3.84
N VAL A 156 15.30 -13.46 4.33
CA VAL A 156 15.39 -14.69 3.53
C VAL A 156 14.39 -14.66 2.36
N LYS A 157 13.20 -14.08 2.58
CA LYS A 157 12.15 -14.00 1.56
C LYS A 157 12.48 -12.99 0.46
N PHE A 158 13.15 -11.87 0.79
CA PHE A 158 13.31 -10.73 -0.11
C PHE A 158 14.75 -10.45 -0.54
N LYS A 159 15.74 -11.17 -0.03
CA LYS A 159 17.16 -10.98 -0.37
C LYS A 159 17.44 -10.96 -1.88
N GLU A 160 16.90 -11.94 -2.59
CA GLU A 160 17.14 -12.04 -4.03
C GLU A 160 16.39 -10.94 -4.81
N VAL A 161 15.16 -10.59 -4.41
CA VAL A 161 14.41 -9.53 -5.08
C VAL A 161 15.01 -8.16 -4.82
N THR A 162 15.52 -7.88 -3.62
CA THR A 162 16.21 -6.61 -3.33
C THR A 162 17.50 -6.49 -4.14
N ARG A 163 18.30 -7.54 -4.24
CA ARG A 163 19.50 -7.56 -5.07
C ARG A 163 19.17 -7.29 -6.54
N PHE A 164 18.18 -7.96 -7.08
CA PHE A 164 17.74 -7.76 -8.47
C PHE A 164 17.27 -6.32 -8.72
N LEU A 165 16.48 -5.75 -7.79
CA LEU A 165 16.01 -4.37 -7.90
C LEU A 165 17.15 -3.34 -7.80
N GLU A 166 18.17 -3.60 -6.97
CA GLU A 166 19.39 -2.77 -6.88
C GLU A 166 20.14 -2.77 -8.21
N GLU A 167 20.33 -3.94 -8.81
CA GLU A 167 21.02 -4.09 -10.09
C GLU A 167 20.23 -3.40 -11.23
N ASP A 168 18.90 -3.59 -11.29
CA ASP A 168 18.05 -2.95 -12.30
C ASP A 168 18.02 -1.43 -12.14
N LEU A 169 17.92 -0.93 -10.90
CA LEU A 169 17.97 0.51 -10.63
C LEU A 169 19.29 1.13 -11.14
N ALA A 170 20.43 0.50 -10.80
CA ALA A 170 21.74 0.96 -11.24
C ALA A 170 21.85 0.99 -12.79
N HIS A 171 21.30 -0.01 -13.49
CA HIS A 171 21.28 -0.05 -14.94
C HIS A 171 20.41 1.06 -15.54
N GLN A 172 19.23 1.32 -14.97
CA GLN A 172 18.33 2.36 -15.47
C GLN A 172 18.90 3.77 -15.24
N GLU A 173 19.53 4.00 -14.10
CA GLU A 173 20.17 5.29 -13.78
C GLU A 173 21.43 5.55 -14.65
N ALA A 174 22.15 4.51 -15.04
CA ALA A 174 23.31 4.63 -15.96
C ALA A 174 22.92 4.85 -17.43
N ALA A 175 21.69 4.45 -17.81
CA ALA A 175 21.18 4.56 -19.18
C ALA A 175 20.48 5.90 -19.49
N GLY A 176 20.17 6.70 -18.47
CA GLY A 176 19.50 8.00 -18.59
C GLY A 176 20.47 9.13 -18.44
#